data_22e0c6ec33eaabca9d47d9ff99572aea
#
_entry.id   22e0c6ec33eaabca9d47d9ff99572aea
#
_cell.length_a   1.000
_cell.length_b   1.000
_cell.length_c   1.000
_cell.angle_alpha   90.00
_cell.angle_beta   90.00
_cell.angle_gamma   90.00
#
_symmetry.space_group_name_H-M   'P 1'
#
loop_
_entity.id
_entity.type
_entity.pdbx_description
1 polymer ?
#
loop_
_entity_poly.entity_id
_entity_poly.type
_entity_poly.pdbx_seq_one_letter_code
_entity_poly.pdbx_strand_id
1 'polypeptide(L)'
;MEKAYFSGIRNRIIPCLDNATNKIQVAMAWFTSNELFEALINALNRDVDVELILLDNAINYMYYAPDFNEFINAGGKLRIAGAEVGFMHHKFCVIDDSVAITGSYNWTYYAETRNVENIVISDNSDIVMFFSAEFQRLQNLLSVSSSCARLSWDDIEQRDDVDYRELNYEIEQICEVQNKPVKRFFEFKTEVVRTEIKKTPLANYAIGIQALDDKDCVFFDPFITQGAKLPCHSSEIEFFFDSKNMTEFPCLFIYGNPNNKKEWYLIKEVNLMKVAKGTSDENLPVRFSMNLDDNGSLRVDVFCSKSGQKLTISTLDSKFVKYE
;
A
#
# COMPACT_ATOMS: atom_id res chain seq x y z
N MET A 1 -1.82 -15.93 -29.26
CA MET A 1 -1.66 -14.44 -29.29
C MET A 1 -1.10 -14.00 -27.96
N GLU A 2 0.03 -13.30 -27.95
CA GLU A 2 0.60 -12.79 -26.70
C GLU A 2 0.48 -11.26 -26.68
N LYS A 3 -0.20 -10.72 -25.68
CA LYS A 3 -0.40 -9.28 -25.55
C LYS A 3 -0.24 -8.82 -24.09
N ALA A 4 0.52 -7.77 -23.89
CA ALA A 4 0.64 -7.09 -22.62
C ALA A 4 -0.25 -5.83 -22.59
N TYR A 5 -0.85 -5.59 -21.44
CA TYR A 5 -1.70 -4.41 -21.20
C TYR A 5 -1.29 -3.74 -19.90
N PHE A 6 -1.34 -2.40 -19.90
CA PHE A 6 -0.91 -1.56 -18.78
C PHE A 6 -1.99 -0.57 -18.34
N SER A 7 -3.18 -0.61 -18.96
CA SER A 7 -4.34 0.22 -18.61
C SER A 7 -5.63 -0.39 -19.12
N GLY A 8 -6.75 -0.06 -18.46
CA GLY A 8 -8.07 -0.63 -18.77
C GLY A 8 -8.08 -2.15 -18.65
N ILE A 9 -7.35 -2.66 -17.67
CA ILE A 9 -7.02 -4.09 -17.51
C ILE A 9 -8.29 -4.91 -17.33
N ARG A 10 -9.18 -4.48 -16.43
CA ARG A 10 -10.47 -5.13 -16.20
C ARG A 10 -11.27 -5.33 -17.50
N ASN A 11 -11.30 -4.31 -18.35
CA ASN A 11 -12.01 -4.36 -19.63
C ASN A 11 -11.34 -5.28 -20.66
N ARG A 12 -10.13 -5.79 -20.38
CA ARG A 12 -9.47 -6.82 -21.18
C ARG A 12 -9.74 -8.23 -20.64
N ILE A 13 -9.92 -8.36 -19.34
CA ILE A 13 -10.19 -9.64 -18.68
C ILE A 13 -11.65 -10.06 -18.92
N ILE A 14 -12.62 -9.18 -18.70
CA ILE A 14 -14.05 -9.49 -18.81
C ILE A 14 -14.42 -10.18 -20.12
N PRO A 15 -14.02 -9.70 -21.33
CA PRO A 15 -14.33 -10.41 -22.56
C PRO A 15 -13.75 -11.81 -22.65
N CYS A 16 -12.60 -12.07 -22.00
CA CYS A 16 -12.06 -13.42 -21.95
C CYS A 16 -12.91 -14.36 -21.09
N LEU A 17 -13.39 -13.86 -19.92
CA LEU A 17 -14.31 -14.62 -19.07
C LEU A 17 -15.67 -14.84 -19.75
N ASP A 18 -16.21 -13.82 -20.43
CA ASP A 18 -17.49 -13.90 -21.14
C ASP A 18 -17.48 -14.90 -22.29
N ASN A 19 -16.32 -15.10 -22.91
CA ASN A 19 -16.13 -16.06 -24.02
C ASN A 19 -15.77 -17.48 -23.56
N ALA A 20 -15.59 -17.71 -22.25
CA ALA A 20 -15.32 -19.04 -21.72
C ALA A 20 -16.47 -20.00 -21.99
N THR A 21 -16.15 -21.23 -22.40
CA THR A 21 -17.12 -22.26 -22.80
C THR A 21 -17.06 -23.53 -21.95
N ASN A 22 -15.93 -23.83 -21.31
CA ASN A 22 -15.76 -25.07 -20.56
C ASN A 22 -15.38 -24.82 -19.11
N LYS A 23 -14.25 -24.10 -18.87
CA LYS A 23 -13.79 -23.88 -17.51
C LYS A 23 -13.04 -22.57 -17.34
N ILE A 24 -13.09 -22.03 -16.13
CA ILE A 24 -12.30 -20.91 -15.66
C ILE A 24 -11.63 -21.28 -14.34
N GLN A 25 -10.33 -21.11 -14.24
CA GLN A 25 -9.52 -21.36 -13.06
C GLN A 25 -8.83 -20.07 -12.65
N VAL A 26 -9.12 -19.54 -11.47
CA VAL A 26 -8.59 -18.26 -10.98
C VAL A 26 -7.83 -18.47 -9.69
N ALA A 27 -6.56 -18.05 -9.62
CA ALA A 27 -5.81 -17.92 -8.38
C ALA A 27 -5.51 -16.44 -8.15
N MET A 28 -6.12 -15.87 -7.10
CA MET A 28 -6.14 -14.44 -6.88
C MET A 28 -5.88 -14.11 -5.41
N ALA A 29 -4.86 -13.27 -5.16
CA ALA A 29 -4.57 -12.86 -3.79
C ALA A 29 -5.70 -11.98 -3.23
N TRP A 30 -6.07 -10.90 -3.92
CA TRP A 30 -7.13 -10.00 -3.48
C TRP A 30 -8.16 -9.77 -4.58
N PHE A 31 -9.43 -9.93 -4.21
CA PHE A 31 -10.56 -9.89 -5.13
C PHE A 31 -11.74 -9.11 -4.54
N THR A 32 -11.92 -7.86 -4.98
CA THR A 32 -13.00 -6.97 -4.54
C THR A 32 -13.81 -6.39 -5.69
N SER A 33 -13.42 -6.58 -6.96
CA SER A 33 -14.12 -6.07 -8.13
C SER A 33 -15.42 -6.83 -8.37
N ASN A 34 -16.55 -6.14 -8.19
CA ASN A 34 -17.87 -6.72 -8.46
C ASN A 34 -18.05 -7.06 -9.94
N GLU A 35 -17.49 -6.27 -10.87
CA GLU A 35 -17.64 -6.50 -12.31
C GLU A 35 -16.95 -7.80 -12.75
N LEU A 36 -15.77 -8.10 -12.20
CA LEU A 36 -15.09 -9.37 -12.46
C LEU A 36 -15.81 -10.54 -11.76
N PHE A 37 -16.36 -10.29 -10.58
CA PHE A 37 -17.18 -11.27 -9.87
C PHE A 37 -18.45 -11.61 -10.65
N GLU A 38 -19.18 -10.61 -11.14
CA GLU A 38 -20.37 -10.80 -12.00
C GLU A 38 -20.03 -11.57 -13.28
N ALA A 39 -18.85 -11.33 -13.88
CA ALA A 39 -18.41 -12.11 -15.04
C ALA A 39 -18.20 -13.60 -14.71
N LEU A 40 -17.70 -13.93 -13.50
CA LEU A 40 -17.62 -15.32 -13.05
C LEU A 40 -19.00 -15.93 -12.76
N ILE A 41 -19.92 -15.20 -12.14
CA ILE A 41 -21.31 -15.64 -11.93
C ILE A 41 -21.99 -15.88 -13.27
N ASN A 42 -21.82 -14.98 -14.24
CA ASN A 42 -22.35 -15.14 -15.58
C ASN A 42 -21.77 -16.37 -16.31
N ALA A 43 -20.50 -16.70 -16.07
CA ALA A 43 -19.89 -17.92 -16.60
C ALA A 43 -20.55 -19.18 -15.99
N LEU A 44 -20.76 -19.21 -14.66
CA LEU A 44 -21.49 -20.29 -13.98
C LEU A 44 -22.91 -20.45 -14.53
N ASN A 45 -23.62 -19.35 -14.79
CA ASN A 45 -24.97 -19.37 -15.37
C ASN A 45 -24.98 -19.87 -16.83
N ARG A 46 -23.83 -19.99 -17.50
CA ARG A 46 -23.65 -20.61 -18.82
C ARG A 46 -23.15 -22.05 -18.74
N ASP A 47 -23.19 -22.67 -17.55
CA ASP A 47 -22.69 -24.02 -17.27
C ASP A 47 -21.15 -24.16 -17.46
N VAL A 48 -20.39 -23.07 -17.35
CA VAL A 48 -18.92 -23.10 -17.31
C VAL A 48 -18.47 -23.55 -15.92
N ASP A 49 -17.53 -24.50 -15.82
CA ASP A 49 -16.94 -24.92 -14.54
C ASP A 49 -15.99 -23.83 -14.04
N VAL A 50 -16.34 -23.15 -12.96
CA VAL A 50 -15.52 -22.05 -12.41
C VAL A 50 -14.94 -22.44 -11.05
N GLU A 51 -13.62 -22.39 -10.96
CA GLU A 51 -12.88 -22.64 -9.73
C GLU A 51 -12.06 -21.41 -9.33
N LEU A 52 -12.16 -21.04 -8.06
CA LEU A 52 -11.51 -19.85 -7.51
C LEU A 52 -10.69 -20.24 -6.26
N ILE A 53 -9.42 -19.85 -6.25
CA ILE A 53 -8.54 -19.91 -5.09
C ILE A 53 -8.24 -18.49 -4.63
N LEU A 54 -8.63 -18.15 -3.40
CA LEU A 54 -8.39 -16.86 -2.77
C LEU A 54 -7.39 -17.00 -1.62
N LEU A 55 -6.57 -15.97 -1.43
CA LEU A 55 -5.77 -15.85 -0.21
C LEU A 55 -6.69 -15.70 1.00
N ASP A 56 -6.40 -16.39 2.09
CA ASP A 56 -7.00 -16.12 3.41
C ASP A 56 -6.55 -14.74 3.91
N ASN A 57 -7.33 -13.72 3.60
CA ASN A 57 -7.02 -12.34 3.96
C ASN A 57 -8.31 -11.53 4.15
N ALA A 58 -8.31 -10.62 5.14
CA ALA A 58 -9.46 -9.79 5.49
C ALA A 58 -10.02 -8.98 4.33
N ILE A 59 -9.19 -8.54 3.38
CA ILE A 59 -9.62 -7.79 2.18
C ILE A 59 -10.64 -8.59 1.36
N ASN A 60 -10.50 -9.92 1.29
CA ASN A 60 -11.43 -10.78 0.56
C ASN A 60 -12.75 -11.02 1.30
N TYR A 61 -12.80 -10.77 2.61
CA TYR A 61 -13.96 -11.09 3.45
C TYR A 61 -14.72 -9.86 3.94
N MET A 62 -14.23 -8.66 3.68
CA MET A 62 -14.87 -7.44 4.17
C MET A 62 -16.28 -7.27 3.58
N TYR A 63 -17.12 -6.55 4.29
CA TYR A 63 -18.54 -6.34 3.93
C TYR A 63 -18.75 -5.80 2.50
N TYR A 64 -17.80 -5.04 1.97
CA TYR A 64 -17.88 -4.46 0.62
C TYR A 64 -17.31 -5.34 -0.49
N ALA A 65 -16.56 -6.38 -0.16
CA ALA A 65 -16.10 -7.38 -1.13
C ALA A 65 -17.31 -8.16 -1.69
N PRO A 66 -17.19 -8.80 -2.86
CA PRO A 66 -18.21 -9.71 -3.37
C PRO A 66 -18.60 -10.77 -2.34
N ASP A 67 -19.84 -11.18 -2.33
CA ASP A 67 -20.26 -12.29 -1.48
C ASP A 67 -19.92 -13.63 -2.11
N PHE A 68 -18.79 -14.21 -1.72
CA PHE A 68 -18.36 -15.49 -2.26
C PHE A 68 -19.27 -16.67 -1.89
N ASN A 69 -20.24 -16.50 -0.97
CA ASN A 69 -21.29 -17.49 -0.77
C ASN A 69 -22.25 -17.51 -1.96
N GLU A 70 -22.48 -16.36 -2.62
CA GLU A 70 -23.25 -16.32 -3.88
C GLU A 70 -22.55 -17.14 -4.97
N PHE A 71 -21.21 -17.02 -5.09
CA PHE A 71 -20.43 -17.82 -6.02
C PHE A 71 -20.53 -19.33 -5.73
N ILE A 72 -20.44 -19.74 -4.45
CA ILE A 72 -20.60 -21.13 -4.03
C ILE A 72 -22.03 -21.63 -4.35
N ASN A 73 -23.04 -20.83 -4.04
CA ASN A 73 -24.45 -21.18 -4.27
C ASN A 73 -24.79 -21.28 -5.77
N ALA A 74 -24.10 -20.53 -6.62
CA ALA A 74 -24.21 -20.62 -8.08
C ALA A 74 -23.46 -21.85 -8.67
N GLY A 75 -22.83 -22.68 -7.84
CA GLY A 75 -22.11 -23.88 -8.24
C GLY A 75 -20.60 -23.71 -8.42
N GLY A 76 -20.06 -22.51 -8.14
CA GLY A 76 -18.61 -22.26 -8.17
C GLY A 76 -17.85 -22.99 -7.07
N LYS A 77 -16.65 -23.44 -7.37
CA LYS A 77 -15.77 -24.13 -6.42
C LYS A 77 -14.77 -23.14 -5.83
N LEU A 78 -15.01 -22.72 -4.59
CA LEU A 78 -14.11 -21.83 -3.85
C LEU A 78 -13.12 -22.65 -3.00
N ARG A 79 -11.84 -22.23 -2.97
CA ARG A 79 -10.83 -22.69 -2.04
C ARG A 79 -10.14 -21.49 -1.40
N ILE A 80 -9.85 -21.58 -0.12
CA ILE A 80 -9.17 -20.54 0.64
C ILE A 80 -7.75 -21.01 0.92
N ALA A 81 -6.78 -20.23 0.47
CA ALA A 81 -5.35 -20.49 0.61
C ALA A 81 -4.85 -19.90 1.92
N GLY A 82 -4.74 -20.74 2.94
CA GLY A 82 -4.21 -20.41 4.26
C GLY A 82 -2.72 -20.76 4.40
N ALA A 83 -2.30 -21.02 5.65
CA ALA A 83 -0.91 -21.29 6.00
C ALA A 83 -0.32 -22.55 5.33
N GLU A 84 -1.15 -23.49 4.89
CA GLU A 84 -0.76 -24.75 4.25
C GLU A 84 -0.05 -24.59 2.90
N VAL A 85 -0.30 -23.48 2.22
CA VAL A 85 0.36 -23.15 0.95
C VAL A 85 1.27 -21.92 1.05
N GLY A 86 1.44 -21.36 2.24
CA GLY A 86 2.15 -20.12 2.49
C GLY A 86 1.33 -18.90 2.02
N PHE A 87 2.00 -17.74 1.82
CA PHE A 87 1.32 -16.54 1.37
C PHE A 87 1.06 -16.62 -0.14
N MET A 88 -0.13 -17.07 -0.52
CA MET A 88 -0.56 -17.24 -1.92
C MET A 88 -0.76 -15.86 -2.59
N HIS A 89 0.26 -15.38 -3.28
CA HIS A 89 0.26 -14.04 -3.87
C HIS A 89 0.09 -14.06 -5.40
N HIS A 90 -0.49 -15.13 -5.93
CA HIS A 90 -0.76 -15.25 -7.36
C HIS A 90 -1.87 -14.33 -7.83
N LYS A 91 -1.78 -13.94 -9.09
CA LYS A 91 -2.75 -13.15 -9.82
C LYS A 91 -2.80 -13.69 -11.24
N PHE A 92 -3.46 -14.83 -11.41
CA PHE A 92 -3.62 -15.44 -12.72
C PHE A 92 -4.99 -16.09 -12.90
N CYS A 93 -5.36 -16.23 -14.16
CA CYS A 93 -6.56 -16.93 -14.59
C CYS A 93 -6.21 -17.80 -15.80
N VAL A 94 -6.72 -19.04 -15.83
CA VAL A 94 -6.67 -19.93 -16.99
C VAL A 94 -8.09 -20.19 -17.47
N ILE A 95 -8.31 -20.04 -18.77
CA ILE A 95 -9.61 -20.18 -19.40
C ILE A 95 -9.53 -21.26 -20.47
N ASP A 96 -10.42 -22.25 -20.40
CA ASP A 96 -10.62 -23.33 -21.37
C ASP A 96 -9.34 -24.11 -21.73
N ASP A 97 -8.34 -24.16 -20.83
CA ASP A 97 -6.99 -24.69 -21.10
C ASP A 97 -6.33 -24.09 -22.36
N SER A 98 -6.74 -22.92 -22.77
CA SER A 98 -6.33 -22.29 -24.02
C SER A 98 -5.80 -20.87 -23.86
N VAL A 99 -6.15 -20.18 -22.80
CA VAL A 99 -5.71 -18.81 -22.51
C VAL A 99 -5.26 -18.70 -21.08
N ALA A 100 -4.09 -18.13 -20.84
CA ALA A 100 -3.62 -17.71 -19.52
C ALA A 100 -3.55 -16.20 -19.44
N ILE A 101 -4.01 -15.64 -18.34
CA ILE A 101 -3.93 -14.21 -17.99
C ILE A 101 -3.14 -14.11 -16.70
N THR A 102 -2.07 -13.35 -16.68
CA THR A 102 -1.22 -13.17 -15.49
C THR A 102 -0.57 -11.79 -15.48
N GLY A 103 -0.14 -11.34 -14.31
CA GLY A 103 0.54 -10.05 -14.14
C GLY A 103 0.62 -9.62 -12.68
N SER A 104 0.76 -8.32 -12.48
CA SER A 104 0.76 -7.74 -11.14
C SER A 104 -0.66 -7.44 -10.61
N TYR A 105 -1.66 -7.42 -11.48
CA TYR A 105 -3.00 -6.91 -11.25
C TYR A 105 -3.84 -7.81 -10.35
N ASN A 106 -4.11 -7.37 -9.11
CA ASN A 106 -5.17 -7.93 -8.28
C ASN A 106 -6.54 -7.53 -8.83
N TRP A 107 -7.53 -8.39 -8.63
CA TRP A 107 -8.91 -8.10 -9.06
C TRP A 107 -9.64 -7.19 -8.07
N THR A 108 -9.04 -5.98 -7.85
CA THR A 108 -9.52 -4.99 -6.89
C THR A 108 -9.80 -3.65 -7.57
N TYR A 109 -10.64 -2.84 -6.94
CA TYR A 109 -10.89 -1.48 -7.42
C TYR A 109 -9.64 -0.62 -7.30
N TYR A 110 -8.85 -0.81 -6.25
CA TYR A 110 -7.61 -0.08 -6.05
C TYR A 110 -6.59 -0.36 -7.15
N ALA A 111 -6.44 -1.61 -7.54
CA ALA A 111 -5.57 -1.99 -8.66
C ALA A 111 -6.01 -1.35 -9.98
N GLU A 112 -7.33 -1.26 -10.24
CA GLU A 112 -7.86 -0.65 -11.45
C GLU A 112 -7.70 0.87 -11.50
N THR A 113 -7.78 1.56 -10.35
CA THR A 113 -7.92 3.03 -10.31
C THR A 113 -6.67 3.76 -9.85
N ARG A 114 -5.78 3.12 -9.07
CA ARG A 114 -4.67 3.78 -8.38
C ARG A 114 -3.30 3.21 -8.69
N ASN A 115 -3.22 1.90 -8.95
CA ASN A 115 -1.94 1.26 -9.19
C ASN A 115 -1.48 1.43 -10.64
N VAL A 116 -0.17 1.31 -10.81
CA VAL A 116 0.43 1.06 -12.13
C VAL A 116 0.60 -0.46 -12.24
N GLU A 117 -0.26 -1.09 -13.01
CA GLU A 117 -0.36 -2.54 -13.12
C GLU A 117 -0.11 -3.01 -14.56
N ASN A 118 0.10 -4.30 -14.68
CA ASN A 118 0.19 -4.96 -15.98
C ASN A 118 -0.48 -6.33 -15.95
N ILE A 119 -0.93 -6.77 -17.15
CA ILE A 119 -1.23 -8.17 -17.41
C ILE A 119 -0.64 -8.59 -18.77
N VAL A 120 -0.41 -9.88 -18.89
CA VAL A 120 -0.18 -10.56 -20.16
C VAL A 120 -1.32 -11.53 -20.38
N ILE A 121 -1.89 -11.52 -21.59
CA ILE A 121 -2.85 -12.52 -22.08
C ILE A 121 -2.11 -13.35 -23.12
N SER A 122 -1.99 -14.65 -22.89
CA SER A 122 -1.24 -15.58 -23.73
C SER A 122 -2.07 -16.81 -24.07
N ASP A 123 -2.03 -17.22 -25.33
CA ASP A 123 -2.53 -18.50 -25.83
C ASP A 123 -1.38 -19.49 -26.15
N ASN A 124 -0.19 -19.21 -25.65
CA ASN A 124 0.94 -20.11 -25.76
C ASN A 124 0.69 -21.36 -24.91
N SER A 125 0.68 -22.52 -25.54
CA SER A 125 0.35 -23.81 -24.92
C SER A 125 1.22 -24.13 -23.70
N ASP A 126 2.52 -23.80 -23.75
CA ASP A 126 3.44 -24.09 -22.65
C ASP A 126 3.15 -23.19 -21.44
N ILE A 127 2.86 -21.90 -21.68
CA ILE A 127 2.47 -20.96 -20.63
C ILE A 127 1.16 -21.41 -19.99
N VAL A 128 0.14 -21.70 -20.80
CA VAL A 128 -1.16 -22.20 -20.32
C VAL A 128 -0.98 -23.47 -19.50
N MET A 129 -0.21 -24.42 -19.98
CA MET A 129 0.07 -25.68 -19.29
C MET A 129 0.73 -25.44 -17.92
N PHE A 130 1.71 -24.53 -17.82
CA PHE A 130 2.40 -24.26 -16.55
C PHE A 130 1.46 -23.60 -15.52
N PHE A 131 0.61 -22.66 -15.94
CA PHE A 131 -0.37 -22.06 -15.03
C PHE A 131 -1.47 -23.04 -14.63
N SER A 132 -1.93 -23.90 -15.54
CA SER A 132 -2.86 -25.00 -15.24
C SER A 132 -2.25 -25.99 -14.24
N ALA A 133 -0.98 -26.35 -14.41
CA ALA A 133 -0.27 -27.23 -13.48
C ALA A 133 -0.10 -26.62 -12.09
N GLU A 134 0.20 -25.31 -12.01
CA GLU A 134 0.28 -24.60 -10.72
C GLU A 134 -1.09 -24.51 -10.05
N PHE A 135 -2.15 -24.21 -10.80
CA PHE A 135 -3.50 -24.23 -10.25
C PHE A 135 -3.85 -25.61 -9.69
N GLN A 136 -3.55 -26.68 -10.42
CA GLN A 136 -3.80 -28.06 -9.99
C GLN A 136 -2.97 -28.43 -8.74
N ARG A 137 -1.71 -27.93 -8.66
CA ARG A 137 -0.89 -28.13 -7.45
C ARG A 137 -1.54 -27.52 -6.22
N LEU A 138 -2.04 -26.28 -6.31
CA LEU A 138 -2.76 -25.62 -5.23
C LEU A 138 -4.08 -26.33 -4.91
N GLN A 139 -4.82 -26.71 -5.94
CA GLN A 139 -6.09 -27.45 -5.83
C GLN A 139 -5.92 -28.76 -5.03
N ASN A 140 -4.82 -29.47 -5.21
CA ASN A 140 -4.54 -30.73 -4.50
C ASN A 140 -4.18 -30.53 -3.03
N LEU A 141 -3.77 -29.31 -2.64
CA LEU A 141 -3.44 -28.95 -1.24
C LEU A 141 -4.62 -28.36 -0.47
N LEU A 142 -5.63 -27.85 -1.19
CA LEU A 142 -6.72 -27.08 -0.63
C LEU A 142 -8.06 -27.78 -0.79
N SER A 143 -8.87 -27.81 0.27
CA SER A 143 -10.23 -28.34 0.22
C SER A 143 -11.20 -27.31 -0.35
N VAL A 144 -12.26 -27.78 -1.02
CA VAL A 144 -13.35 -26.92 -1.46
C VAL A 144 -14.13 -26.45 -0.23
N SER A 145 -14.34 -25.15 -0.15
CA SER A 145 -15.07 -24.50 0.93
C SER A 145 -16.57 -24.63 0.69
N SER A 146 -17.31 -24.99 1.72
CA SER A 146 -18.79 -25.02 1.70
C SER A 146 -19.41 -23.66 2.03
N SER A 147 -18.63 -22.74 2.57
CA SER A 147 -19.01 -21.36 2.87
C SER A 147 -17.77 -20.46 2.88
N CYS A 148 -17.99 -19.16 2.73
CA CYS A 148 -16.96 -18.15 2.88
C CYS A 148 -17.31 -17.23 4.04
N ALA A 149 -16.31 -16.89 4.86
CA ALA A 149 -16.47 -15.91 5.92
C ALA A 149 -16.87 -14.55 5.33
N ARG A 150 -17.70 -13.82 6.07
CA ARG A 150 -17.98 -12.42 5.78
C ARG A 150 -17.74 -11.65 7.06
N LEU A 151 -16.68 -10.85 7.07
CA LEU A 151 -16.24 -10.17 8.27
C LEU A 151 -17.02 -8.87 8.48
N SER A 152 -17.52 -8.69 9.70
CA SER A 152 -17.97 -7.39 10.17
C SER A 152 -16.77 -6.47 10.44
N TRP A 153 -17.05 -5.21 10.70
CA TRP A 153 -16.04 -4.24 11.13
C TRP A 153 -15.32 -4.70 12.40
N ASP A 154 -16.09 -5.18 13.38
CA ASP A 154 -15.57 -5.63 14.67
C ASP A 154 -14.66 -6.87 14.52
N ASP A 155 -14.99 -7.77 13.59
CA ASP A 155 -14.16 -8.94 13.28
C ASP A 155 -12.82 -8.53 12.69
N ILE A 156 -12.82 -7.55 11.79
CA ILE A 156 -11.60 -7.05 11.15
C ILE A 156 -10.73 -6.31 12.17
N GLU A 157 -11.31 -5.52 13.06
CA GLU A 157 -10.57 -4.80 14.12
C GLU A 157 -9.85 -5.72 15.08
N GLN A 158 -10.29 -6.98 15.23
CA GLN A 158 -9.68 -7.98 16.09
C GLN A 158 -8.52 -8.73 15.40
N ARG A 159 -8.28 -8.51 14.11
CA ARG A 159 -7.23 -9.20 13.35
C ARG A 159 -5.92 -8.41 13.38
N ASP A 160 -4.83 -9.08 13.74
CA ASP A 160 -3.48 -8.50 13.75
C ASP A 160 -2.78 -8.56 12.38
N ASP A 161 -3.32 -9.34 11.44
CA ASP A 161 -2.73 -9.59 10.10
C ASP A 161 -3.22 -8.63 9.02
N VAL A 162 -3.95 -7.56 9.37
CA VAL A 162 -4.56 -6.64 8.42
C VAL A 162 -3.70 -5.39 8.25
N ASP A 163 -3.26 -5.10 7.02
CA ASP A 163 -2.79 -3.75 6.67
C ASP A 163 -4.00 -2.82 6.49
N TYR A 164 -4.33 -2.10 7.58
CA TYR A 164 -5.47 -1.19 7.59
C TYR A 164 -5.35 -0.05 6.58
N ARG A 165 -4.15 0.32 6.16
CA ARG A 165 -3.95 1.33 5.14
C ARG A 165 -4.42 0.83 3.78
N GLU A 166 -3.99 -0.37 3.40
CA GLU A 166 -4.41 -1.00 2.15
C GLU A 166 -5.92 -1.27 2.16
N LEU A 167 -6.43 -1.80 3.27
CA LEU A 167 -7.86 -2.05 3.46
C LEU A 167 -8.70 -0.77 3.35
N ASN A 168 -8.29 0.33 4.00
CA ASN A 168 -9.01 1.61 3.92
C ASN A 168 -9.02 2.19 2.51
N TYR A 169 -7.92 2.05 1.76
CA TYR A 169 -7.87 2.49 0.37
C TYR A 169 -8.85 1.70 -0.49
N GLU A 170 -8.93 0.39 -0.31
CA GLU A 170 -9.87 -0.45 -1.04
C GLU A 170 -11.32 -0.06 -0.71
N ILE A 171 -11.63 0.15 0.57
CA ILE A 171 -12.96 0.60 1.03
C ILE A 171 -13.34 1.94 0.40
N GLU A 172 -12.42 2.90 0.35
CA GLU A 172 -12.67 4.20 -0.29
C GLU A 172 -13.07 4.03 -1.76
N GLN A 173 -12.35 3.20 -2.51
CA GLN A 173 -12.65 2.97 -3.93
C GLN A 173 -14.00 2.28 -4.12
N ILE A 174 -14.31 1.27 -3.32
CA ILE A 174 -15.60 0.57 -3.38
C ILE A 174 -16.74 1.52 -3.03
N CYS A 175 -16.59 2.32 -1.95
CA CYS A 175 -17.61 3.28 -1.55
C CYS A 175 -17.83 4.36 -2.61
N GLU A 176 -16.78 4.83 -3.26
CA GLU A 176 -16.88 5.79 -4.36
C GLU A 176 -17.68 5.21 -5.52
N VAL A 177 -17.35 4.00 -5.98
CA VAL A 177 -18.07 3.31 -7.06
C VAL A 177 -19.53 3.03 -6.70
N GLN A 178 -19.79 2.61 -5.45
CA GLN A 178 -21.13 2.28 -4.97
C GLN A 178 -21.94 3.49 -4.47
N ASN A 179 -21.35 4.69 -4.51
CA ASN A 179 -21.94 5.92 -3.94
C ASN A 179 -22.40 5.75 -2.49
N LYS A 180 -21.58 5.09 -1.68
CA LYS A 180 -21.80 4.85 -0.25
C LYS A 180 -20.89 5.73 0.61
N PRO A 181 -21.33 6.09 1.84
CA PRO A 181 -20.47 6.83 2.75
C PRO A 181 -19.25 6.00 3.14
N VAL A 182 -18.06 6.62 3.09
CA VAL A 182 -16.80 5.98 3.49
C VAL A 182 -16.73 5.90 5.01
N LYS A 183 -16.51 4.69 5.54
CA LYS A 183 -16.21 4.45 6.95
C LYS A 183 -14.79 3.90 7.06
N ARG A 184 -13.91 4.58 7.78
CA ARG A 184 -12.49 4.21 7.91
C ARG A 184 -12.23 3.50 9.21
N PHE A 185 -11.34 2.49 9.21
CA PHE A 185 -10.96 1.78 10.42
C PHE A 185 -10.19 2.65 11.43
N PHE A 186 -9.52 3.72 11.00
CA PHE A 186 -8.78 4.61 11.90
C PHE A 186 -9.65 5.33 12.93
N GLU A 187 -10.92 5.53 12.65
CA GLU A 187 -11.83 6.22 13.59
C GLU A 187 -12.18 5.37 14.81
N PHE A 188 -11.92 4.06 14.77
CA PHE A 188 -12.28 3.13 15.85
C PHE A 188 -11.10 2.75 16.76
N LYS A 189 -9.86 2.72 16.25
CA LYS A 189 -8.70 2.36 17.10
C LYS A 189 -8.32 3.43 18.14
N THR A 190 -8.81 4.66 17.99
CA THR A 190 -8.52 5.73 18.97
C THR A 190 -9.36 5.66 20.24
N GLU A 191 -10.43 4.87 20.28
CA GLU A 191 -11.30 4.80 21.47
C GLU A 191 -11.17 3.53 22.31
N VAL A 192 -10.65 2.42 21.78
CA VAL A 192 -10.71 1.11 22.47
C VAL A 192 -9.40 0.72 23.20
N VAL A 193 -8.27 1.37 22.95
CA VAL A 193 -7.03 1.08 23.68
C VAL A 193 -6.74 2.13 24.75
N ARG A 194 -7.68 2.33 25.66
CA ARG A 194 -7.42 3.00 26.95
C ARG A 194 -7.71 2.05 28.13
N THR A 195 -7.12 0.88 28.10
CA THR A 195 -6.83 0.13 29.32
C THR A 195 -5.34 0.21 29.59
N GLU A 196 -5.03 1.02 30.55
CA GLU A 196 -3.81 1.39 31.20
C GLU A 196 -2.67 0.35 31.18
N ILE A 197 -1.85 0.39 30.15
CA ILE A 197 -0.41 0.25 30.36
C ILE A 197 0.15 1.58 29.80
N LYS A 198 0.58 2.49 30.68
CA LYS A 198 1.27 3.72 30.29
C LYS A 198 2.61 3.37 29.65
N LYS A 199 2.58 2.88 28.42
CA LYS A 199 3.77 2.78 27.60
C LYS A 199 4.14 4.20 27.18
N THR A 200 5.36 4.60 27.47
CA THR A 200 5.85 5.92 27.09
C THR A 200 6.15 5.90 25.59
N PRO A 201 5.49 6.74 24.75
CA PRO A 201 5.83 6.82 23.34
C PRO A 201 7.24 7.44 23.19
N LEU A 202 8.08 6.79 22.40
CA LEU A 202 9.46 7.21 22.14
C LEU A 202 9.69 7.32 20.63
N ALA A 203 10.58 8.22 20.21
CA ALA A 203 11.04 8.27 18.83
C ALA A 203 11.79 6.97 18.47
N ASN A 204 11.30 6.25 17.47
CA ASN A 204 11.86 4.96 17.05
C ASN A 204 13.20 5.11 16.33
N TYR A 205 13.38 6.24 15.62
CA TYR A 205 14.58 6.57 14.86
C TYR A 205 15.07 7.98 15.22
N ALA A 206 16.34 8.26 14.95
CA ALA A 206 16.77 9.63 14.81
C ALA A 206 16.17 10.21 13.50
N ILE A 207 15.77 11.47 13.53
CA ILE A 207 15.17 12.18 12.40
C ILE A 207 15.91 13.51 12.24
N GLY A 208 16.34 13.84 11.03
CA GLY A 208 17.10 15.05 10.77
C GLY A 208 17.31 15.31 9.29
N ILE A 209 18.39 15.95 8.96
CA ILE A 209 18.78 16.25 7.59
C ILE A 209 20.13 15.62 7.24
N GLN A 210 20.33 15.41 5.94
CA GLN A 210 21.65 15.16 5.39
C GLN A 210 22.34 16.50 5.17
N ALA A 211 23.51 16.69 5.77
CA ALA A 211 24.29 17.90 5.71
C ALA A 211 25.74 17.61 5.26
N LEU A 212 26.51 18.66 4.97
CA LEU A 212 27.94 18.60 4.66
C LEU A 212 28.73 19.26 5.80
N ASP A 213 29.85 18.66 6.16
CA ASP A 213 30.82 19.26 7.08
C ASP A 213 31.79 20.21 6.33
N ASP A 214 32.68 20.86 7.06
CA ASP A 214 33.70 21.79 6.51
C ASP A 214 34.71 21.15 5.51
N LYS A 215 34.61 19.83 5.34
CA LYS A 215 35.46 19.05 4.42
C LYS A 215 34.65 18.43 3.27
N ASP A 216 33.41 18.92 3.06
CA ASP A 216 32.44 18.39 2.10
C ASP A 216 32.06 16.91 2.35
N CYS A 217 32.24 16.42 3.57
CA CYS A 217 31.82 15.07 3.93
C CYS A 217 30.33 15.06 4.32
N VAL A 218 29.58 14.17 3.72
CA VAL A 218 28.16 13.99 4.01
C VAL A 218 27.96 13.34 5.38
N PHE A 219 27.19 13.96 6.25
CA PHE A 219 26.80 13.42 7.55
C PHE A 219 25.29 13.58 7.81
N PHE A 220 24.80 12.86 8.82
CA PHE A 220 23.41 12.97 9.31
C PHE A 220 23.40 13.90 10.51
N ASP A 221 22.69 15.02 10.40
CA ASP A 221 22.46 15.94 11.51
C ASP A 221 21.08 15.67 12.13
N PRO A 222 21.01 15.00 13.30
CA PRO A 222 19.76 14.62 13.92
C PRO A 222 19.14 15.78 14.70
N PHE A 223 17.93 16.16 14.37
CA PHE A 223 17.09 17.11 15.12
C PHE A 223 16.32 16.41 16.24
N ILE A 224 15.88 15.19 15.99
CA ILE A 224 15.21 14.32 16.95
C ILE A 224 16.08 13.09 17.15
N THR A 225 16.47 12.80 18.36
CA THR A 225 17.27 11.63 18.69
C THR A 225 16.40 10.39 18.88
N GLN A 226 16.95 9.23 18.50
CA GLN A 226 16.28 7.95 18.80
C GLN A 226 16.07 7.79 20.30
N GLY A 227 14.86 7.36 20.70
CA GLY A 227 14.48 7.19 22.11
C GLY A 227 14.01 8.48 22.80
N ALA A 228 13.93 9.62 22.09
CA ALA A 228 13.32 10.84 22.65
C ALA A 228 11.86 10.58 23.05
N LYS A 229 11.45 11.07 24.22
CA LYS A 229 10.05 10.98 24.68
C LYS A 229 9.16 11.85 23.82
N LEU A 230 8.01 11.31 23.41
CA LEU A 230 7.04 12.00 22.56
C LEU A 230 5.86 12.58 23.39
N PRO A 231 5.25 13.70 22.95
CA PRO A 231 5.68 14.52 21.81
C PRO A 231 7.01 15.24 22.08
N CYS A 232 7.83 15.43 21.04
CA CYS A 232 9.11 16.13 21.17
C CYS A 232 9.26 17.21 20.11
N HIS A 233 10.05 18.24 20.46
CA HIS A 233 10.39 19.36 19.60
C HIS A 233 11.92 19.48 19.54
N SER A 234 12.45 19.69 18.35
CA SER A 234 13.87 20.06 18.24
C SER A 234 14.08 21.53 18.64
N SER A 235 15.30 21.87 19.04
CA SER A 235 15.76 23.25 19.01
C SER A 235 15.69 23.79 17.58
N GLU A 236 15.58 25.10 17.41
CA GLU A 236 15.84 25.72 16.10
C GLU A 236 17.34 25.57 15.78
N ILE A 237 17.63 25.03 14.59
CA ILE A 237 19.00 24.92 14.09
C ILE A 237 19.10 25.79 12.84
N GLU A 238 20.15 26.62 12.76
CA GLU A 238 20.38 27.52 11.64
C GLU A 238 21.47 26.97 10.74
N PHE A 239 21.19 26.90 9.45
CA PHE A 239 22.13 26.54 8.39
C PHE A 239 22.27 27.69 7.42
N PHE A 240 23.39 27.71 6.69
CA PHE A 240 23.69 28.71 5.69
C PHE A 240 23.82 28.02 4.34
N PHE A 241 23.27 28.64 3.29
CA PHE A 241 23.44 28.17 1.92
C PHE A 241 23.59 29.32 0.93
N ASP A 242 24.25 29.04 -0.20
CA ASP A 242 24.48 30.01 -1.27
C ASP A 242 23.25 30.14 -2.20
N SER A 243 22.43 31.15 -1.95
CA SER A 243 21.28 31.45 -2.82
C SER A 243 21.62 32.33 -4.02
N LYS A 244 22.85 32.87 -4.08
CA LYS A 244 23.30 33.73 -5.15
C LYS A 244 23.79 32.95 -6.38
N ASN A 245 24.53 31.87 -6.14
CA ASN A 245 25.19 31.11 -7.18
C ASN A 245 24.46 29.78 -7.50
N MET A 246 23.44 29.42 -6.75
CA MET A 246 22.66 28.19 -6.94
C MET A 246 21.24 28.47 -7.43
N THR A 247 20.77 27.69 -8.39
CA THR A 247 19.37 27.68 -8.85
C THR A 247 18.52 26.65 -8.13
N GLU A 248 19.16 25.62 -7.59
CA GLU A 248 18.54 24.56 -6.82
C GLU A 248 19.42 24.21 -5.62
N PHE A 249 18.81 24.02 -4.47
CA PHE A 249 19.48 23.53 -3.26
C PHE A 249 18.61 22.44 -2.62
N PRO A 250 18.87 21.17 -2.97
CA PRO A 250 18.11 20.05 -2.40
C PRO A 250 18.51 19.82 -0.94
N CYS A 251 17.53 19.81 -0.05
CA CYS A 251 17.67 19.39 1.34
C CYS A 251 16.95 18.05 1.52
N LEU A 252 17.70 17.05 1.98
CA LEU A 252 17.17 15.71 2.21
C LEU A 252 16.82 15.54 3.68
N PHE A 253 15.53 15.40 3.99
CA PHE A 253 15.04 14.98 5.30
C PHE A 253 15.12 13.47 5.37
N ILE A 254 15.82 12.95 6.37
CA ILE A 254 16.11 11.53 6.53
C ILE A 254 15.83 11.05 7.96
N TYR A 255 15.68 9.74 8.11
CA TYR A 255 15.61 9.07 9.42
C TYR A 255 16.50 7.82 9.41
N GLY A 256 16.88 7.35 10.58
CA GLY A 256 17.66 6.14 10.72
C GLY A 256 18.71 6.19 11.82
N ASN A 257 19.80 5.46 11.63
CA ASN A 257 20.94 5.45 12.54
C ASN A 257 22.00 6.49 12.10
N PRO A 258 22.23 7.58 12.85
CA PRO A 258 23.19 8.62 12.45
C PRO A 258 24.61 8.11 12.20
N ASN A 259 24.99 7.01 12.84
CA ASN A 259 26.32 6.44 12.75
C ASN A 259 26.50 5.41 11.62
N ASN A 260 25.42 5.09 10.89
CA ASN A 260 25.47 4.10 9.81
C ASN A 260 24.75 4.60 8.55
N LYS A 261 25.51 5.10 7.55
CA LYS A 261 24.96 5.63 6.29
C LYS A 261 24.08 4.64 5.53
N LYS A 262 24.29 3.33 5.70
CA LYS A 262 23.45 2.29 5.05
C LYS A 262 22.05 2.18 5.65
N GLU A 263 21.84 2.76 6.82
CA GLU A 263 20.58 2.80 7.54
C GLU A 263 19.90 4.19 7.48
N TRP A 264 20.30 5.03 6.52
CA TRP A 264 19.64 6.31 6.28
C TRP A 264 18.55 6.15 5.24
N TYR A 265 17.38 6.59 5.56
CA TYR A 265 16.20 6.48 4.72
C TYR A 265 15.60 7.85 4.46
N LEU A 266 15.27 8.12 3.20
CA LEU A 266 14.69 9.39 2.79
C LEU A 266 13.25 9.52 3.30
N ILE A 267 12.94 10.64 3.96
CA ILE A 267 11.57 11.08 4.24
C ILE A 267 11.07 11.92 3.08
N LYS A 268 11.82 12.97 2.75
CA LYS A 268 11.46 13.91 1.69
C LYS A 268 12.66 14.72 1.23
N GLU A 269 12.69 15.03 -0.05
CA GLU A 269 13.57 16.02 -0.63
C GLU A 269 12.83 17.35 -0.84
N VAL A 270 13.46 18.45 -0.50
CA VAL A 270 12.91 19.80 -0.62
C VAL A 270 13.94 20.75 -1.18
N ASN A 271 13.58 21.52 -2.22
CA ASN A 271 14.42 22.57 -2.74
C ASN A 271 14.29 23.82 -1.86
N LEU A 272 15.36 24.18 -1.13
CA LEU A 272 15.40 25.34 -0.23
C LEU A 272 15.35 26.68 -0.96
N MET A 273 15.59 26.74 -2.26
CA MET A 273 15.40 27.95 -3.05
C MET A 273 13.97 28.48 -2.97
N LYS A 274 13.00 27.64 -2.58
CA LYS A 274 11.60 28.08 -2.33
C LYS A 274 11.49 29.09 -1.19
N VAL A 275 12.32 28.96 -0.14
CA VAL A 275 12.35 29.90 0.99
C VAL A 275 13.32 31.04 0.76
N ALA A 276 14.24 30.91 -0.19
CA ALA A 276 15.18 31.97 -0.61
C ALA A 276 14.59 32.96 -1.60
N LYS A 277 13.35 32.79 -2.03
CA LYS A 277 12.72 33.57 -3.10
C LYS A 277 12.86 35.09 -2.87
N GLY A 278 13.48 35.75 -3.84
CA GLY A 278 13.72 37.20 -3.78
C GLY A 278 14.97 37.62 -3.02
N THR A 279 15.79 36.65 -2.56
CA THR A 279 17.11 36.93 -1.95
C THR A 279 18.22 36.38 -2.82
N SER A 280 19.39 37.06 -2.78
CA SER A 280 20.61 36.64 -3.44
C SER A 280 21.76 36.84 -2.44
N ASP A 281 22.21 35.77 -1.80
CA ASP A 281 23.17 35.84 -0.70
C ASP A 281 24.05 34.59 -0.74
N GLU A 282 25.35 34.74 -0.54
CA GLU A 282 26.31 33.64 -0.48
C GLU A 282 26.22 32.86 0.85
N ASN A 283 25.68 33.49 1.90
CA ASN A 283 25.48 32.89 3.22
C ASN A 283 24.05 33.21 3.74
N LEU A 284 23.04 32.67 3.04
CA LEU A 284 21.64 32.86 3.42
C LEU A 284 21.30 32.02 4.64
N PRO A 285 20.95 32.60 5.80
CA PRO A 285 20.55 31.85 6.97
C PRO A 285 19.14 31.29 6.84
N VAL A 286 19.00 30.01 7.09
CA VAL A 286 17.73 29.29 7.13
C VAL A 286 17.63 28.48 8.41
N ARG A 287 16.53 28.63 9.13
CA ARG A 287 16.26 27.93 10.39
C ARG A 287 15.32 26.77 10.15
N PHE A 288 15.60 25.70 10.81
CA PHE A 288 14.81 24.47 10.81
C PHE A 288 14.34 24.16 12.22
N SER A 289 13.10 23.70 12.34
CA SER A 289 12.62 23.04 13.55
C SER A 289 11.77 21.85 13.19
N MET A 290 11.83 20.80 14.01
CA MET A 290 11.06 19.59 13.83
C MET A 290 10.23 19.27 15.05
N ASN A 291 9.01 18.79 14.82
CA ASN A 291 8.09 18.32 15.84
C ASN A 291 7.63 16.93 15.46
N LEU A 292 7.74 16.00 16.39
CA LEU A 292 7.20 14.66 16.26
C LEU A 292 6.20 14.41 17.40
N ASP A 293 4.97 14.11 17.06
CA ASP A 293 3.95 13.76 18.04
C ASP A 293 3.93 12.26 18.36
N ASP A 294 3.12 11.86 19.30
CA ASP A 294 2.95 10.49 19.78
C ASP A 294 2.20 9.59 18.80
N ASN A 295 1.62 10.14 17.75
CA ASN A 295 0.97 9.41 16.66
C ASN A 295 1.88 9.19 15.45
N GLY A 296 3.12 9.69 15.49
CA GLY A 296 4.06 9.62 14.36
C GLY A 296 3.88 10.73 13.32
N SER A 297 3.13 11.81 13.65
CA SER A 297 3.04 12.99 12.80
C SER A 297 4.31 13.83 12.96
N LEU A 298 5.11 13.89 11.91
CA LEU A 298 6.30 14.71 11.82
C LEU A 298 5.97 15.99 11.06
N ARG A 299 6.23 17.12 11.71
CA ARG A 299 6.18 18.45 11.11
C ARG A 299 7.56 19.07 11.11
N VAL A 300 7.97 19.58 9.96
CA VAL A 300 9.21 20.34 9.79
C VAL A 300 8.85 21.74 9.34
N ASP A 301 9.30 22.73 10.07
CA ASP A 301 9.21 24.12 9.68
C ASP A 301 10.58 24.63 9.24
N VAL A 302 10.62 25.27 8.08
CA VAL A 302 11.81 25.88 7.48
C VAL A 302 11.51 27.36 7.29
N PHE A 303 12.35 28.23 7.85
CA PHE A 303 12.15 29.67 7.82
C PHE A 303 13.42 30.41 7.41
N CYS A 304 13.29 31.34 6.47
CA CYS A 304 14.35 32.26 6.09
C CYS A 304 14.01 33.68 6.55
N SER A 305 14.82 34.20 7.50
CA SER A 305 14.55 35.53 8.09
C SER A 305 14.75 36.67 7.08
N LYS A 306 15.66 36.53 6.10
CA LYS A 306 15.94 37.56 5.10
C LYS A 306 14.82 37.68 4.05
N SER A 307 14.25 36.57 3.60
CA SER A 307 13.14 36.58 2.65
C SER A 307 11.76 36.69 3.29
N GLY A 308 11.67 36.40 4.62
CA GLY A 308 10.41 36.25 5.33
C GLY A 308 9.59 35.04 4.93
N GLN A 309 10.12 34.15 4.09
CA GLN A 309 9.41 32.99 3.58
C GLN A 309 9.49 31.82 4.57
N LYS A 310 8.37 31.11 4.67
CA LYS A 310 8.25 29.87 5.47
C LYS A 310 7.78 28.72 4.58
N LEU A 311 8.35 27.53 4.81
CA LEU A 311 7.91 26.28 4.24
C LEU A 311 7.61 25.31 5.39
N THR A 312 6.43 24.69 5.38
CA THR A 312 6.08 23.63 6.31
C THR A 312 5.92 22.32 5.56
N ILE A 313 6.55 21.27 6.08
CA ILE A 313 6.47 19.92 5.59
C ILE A 313 5.80 19.09 6.68
N SER A 314 4.81 18.29 6.33
CA SER A 314 4.18 17.37 7.25
C SER A 314 4.13 15.98 6.62
N THR A 315 4.39 14.97 7.44
CA THR A 315 4.20 13.56 7.09
C THR A 315 3.71 12.80 8.31
N LEU A 316 2.94 11.77 8.10
CA LEU A 316 2.45 10.87 9.14
C LEU A 316 2.96 9.47 8.84
N ASP A 317 3.72 8.89 9.78
CA ASP A 317 4.20 7.53 9.64
C ASP A 317 4.42 6.91 11.03
N SER A 318 3.62 5.92 11.36
CA SER A 318 3.68 5.23 12.66
C SER A 318 5.03 4.56 12.96
N LYS A 319 5.85 4.31 11.93
CA LYS A 319 7.22 3.77 12.13
C LYS A 319 8.13 4.70 12.94
N PHE A 320 7.82 6.00 13.00
CA PHE A 320 8.61 6.95 13.79
C PHE A 320 8.42 6.81 15.30
N VAL A 321 7.40 6.06 15.74
CA VAL A 321 7.04 5.88 17.15
C VAL A 321 7.25 4.42 17.55
N LYS A 322 7.85 4.20 18.72
CA LYS A 322 7.80 2.92 19.45
C LYS A 322 7.26 3.16 20.85
N TYR A 323 6.74 2.11 21.46
CA TYR A 323 6.21 2.16 22.83
C TYR A 323 7.00 1.22 23.74
N GLU A 324 7.49 1.74 24.85
CA GLU A 324 8.19 0.98 25.89
C GLU A 324 7.42 0.97 27.22
#